data_07c11959b352219a8cb3831b920c41fb
#
_entry.id   07c11959b352219a8cb3831b920c41fb
#
_cell.length_a   1.000
_cell.length_b   1.000
_cell.length_c   1.000
_cell.angle_alpha   90.00
_cell.angle_beta   90.00
_cell.angle_gamma   90.00
#
_symmetry.space_group_name_H-M   'P 1'
#
loop_
_entity.id
_entity.type
_entity.pdbx_description
1 polymer ?
#
loop_
_entity_poly.entity_id
_entity_poly.type
_entity_poly.pdbx_seq_one_letter_code
_entity_poly.pdbx_strand_id
1 'polypeptide(L)'
;MEYITTIGLEVHVQLKTQSKMFCACPVEYGAQPNANTCPTCLGLPGALPVLNRGAIEYTVLAGMMLGCETPPVSKWDRKNYFYPDMPKNYQISQFDLPLCMGGHVPLYDHCYPKDAQKDITRSGQSIGLTRIHLEEDVAKSTHAAAGTTIDFNRAGTPLMEIVSEPDIESPEEAFAYLNSLRQILIYGELSDADMEKGQMRCDVNVSVRPPGQEELGVKIELKNMNSVSAVRRALHYEIERQVAVLKNGGELIQSTRRWDDDLGETQQMRTKEDAHDYRYFPDPDLLPVRTAEIIEKMRPRVPELPHQKAARFVEDFGISEYDASVLSSDLD
;
A
#
# COMPACT_ATOMS: atom_id res chain seq x y z
N MET A 1 -30.29 9.92 -10.51
CA MET A 1 -29.95 9.20 -9.27
C MET A 1 -28.44 9.22 -9.15
N GLU A 2 -27.95 9.66 -8.03
CA GLU A 2 -26.52 9.66 -7.73
C GLU A 2 -26.14 8.26 -7.23
N TYR A 3 -25.17 7.60 -7.86
CA TYR A 3 -24.70 6.29 -7.44
C TYR A 3 -23.79 6.43 -6.22
N ILE A 4 -23.78 5.44 -5.35
CA ILE A 4 -22.91 5.38 -4.18
C ILE A 4 -21.63 4.68 -4.59
N THR A 5 -20.50 5.36 -4.42
CA THR A 5 -19.16 4.81 -4.67
C THR A 5 -18.59 4.19 -3.40
N THR A 6 -17.87 3.10 -3.54
CA THR A 6 -17.15 2.43 -2.46
C THR A 6 -15.75 2.07 -2.97
N ILE A 7 -14.72 2.50 -2.25
CA ILE A 7 -13.32 2.34 -2.63
C ILE A 7 -12.54 1.75 -1.45
N GLY A 8 -11.71 0.74 -1.74
CA GLY A 8 -10.69 0.20 -0.84
C GLY A 8 -9.32 0.26 -1.51
N LEU A 9 -8.29 0.48 -0.72
CA LEU A 9 -6.91 0.63 -1.20
C LEU A 9 -6.00 -0.43 -0.60
N GLU A 10 -5.13 -1.00 -1.43
CA GLU A 10 -4.02 -1.87 -1.04
C GLU A 10 -2.73 -1.12 -1.35
N VAL A 11 -2.05 -0.64 -0.31
CA VAL A 11 -0.85 0.20 -0.46
C VAL A 11 0.38 -0.59 -0.06
N HIS A 12 1.30 -0.76 -1.01
CA HIS A 12 2.57 -1.44 -0.83
C HIS A 12 3.69 -0.41 -0.64
N VAL A 13 4.47 -0.56 0.42
CA VAL A 13 5.52 0.38 0.80
C VAL A 13 6.83 -0.35 1.03
N GLN A 14 7.86 -0.01 0.24
CA GLN A 14 9.22 -0.49 0.49
C GLN A 14 9.78 0.19 1.74
N LEU A 15 10.24 -0.62 2.69
CA LEU A 15 10.80 -0.12 3.93
C LEU A 15 12.27 0.31 3.75
N LYS A 16 12.65 1.39 4.44
CA LYS A 16 14.00 1.99 4.41
C LYS A 16 15.00 1.18 5.26
N THR A 17 15.12 -0.13 4.98
CA THR A 17 16.08 -1.01 5.61
C THR A 17 17.39 -1.04 4.85
N GLN A 18 18.50 -1.35 5.53
CA GLN A 18 19.81 -1.49 4.88
C GLN A 18 19.92 -2.77 4.07
N SER A 19 19.23 -3.83 4.47
CA SER A 19 19.28 -5.14 3.83
C SER A 19 17.88 -5.65 3.46
N LYS A 20 17.85 -6.64 2.58
CA LYS A 20 16.65 -7.33 2.15
C LYS A 20 15.94 -8.06 3.29
N MET A 21 14.69 -8.49 3.04
CA MET A 21 13.82 -9.09 4.05
C MET A 21 14.38 -10.40 4.63
N PHE A 22 15.00 -11.23 3.81
CA PHE A 22 15.42 -12.58 4.20
C PHE A 22 16.89 -12.88 3.93
N CYS A 23 17.71 -11.88 3.57
CA CYS A 23 19.15 -12.02 3.35
C CYS A 23 19.89 -10.71 3.61
N ALA A 24 21.23 -10.76 3.59
CA ALA A 24 22.09 -9.60 3.86
C ALA A 24 22.39 -8.73 2.63
N CYS A 25 21.81 -9.01 1.45
CA CYS A 25 21.99 -8.15 0.28
C CYS A 25 21.49 -6.73 0.56
N PRO A 26 22.22 -5.69 0.11
CA PRO A 26 21.78 -4.32 0.33
C PRO A 26 20.51 -4.00 -0.46
N VAL A 27 19.72 -3.08 0.07
CA VAL A 27 18.60 -2.42 -0.63
C VAL A 27 19.11 -1.07 -1.12
N GLU A 28 19.39 -0.97 -2.42
CA GLU A 28 19.95 0.22 -3.04
C GLU A 28 19.22 0.53 -4.35
N TYR A 29 18.63 1.73 -4.43
CA TYR A 29 17.99 2.18 -5.65
C TYR A 29 19.02 2.61 -6.70
N GLY A 30 18.84 2.14 -7.94
CA GLY A 30 19.70 2.55 -9.07
C GLY A 30 21.03 1.80 -9.16
N ALA A 31 21.27 0.77 -8.33
CA ALA A 31 22.43 -0.12 -8.49
C ALA A 31 22.41 -0.82 -9.85
N GLN A 32 23.60 -1.27 -10.31
CA GLN A 32 23.71 -2.04 -11.55
C GLN A 32 22.80 -3.28 -11.51
N PRO A 33 22.08 -3.60 -12.60
CA PRO A 33 21.16 -4.73 -12.61
C PRO A 33 21.81 -6.04 -12.12
N ASN A 34 21.12 -6.74 -11.23
CA ASN A 34 21.55 -8.00 -10.63
C ASN A 34 22.86 -7.95 -9.80
N ALA A 35 23.34 -6.77 -9.41
CA ALA A 35 24.52 -6.64 -8.56
C ALA A 35 24.26 -7.03 -7.10
N ASN A 36 23.05 -6.76 -6.60
CA ASN A 36 22.64 -6.97 -5.21
C ASN A 36 21.82 -8.26 -5.08
N THR A 37 22.41 -9.40 -5.43
CA THR A 37 21.76 -10.71 -5.40
C THR A 37 22.62 -11.75 -4.67
N CYS A 38 22.00 -12.77 -4.09
CA CYS A 38 22.65 -13.89 -3.44
C CYS A 38 21.81 -15.17 -3.61
N PRO A 39 22.33 -16.35 -3.25
CA PRO A 39 21.59 -17.60 -3.34
C PRO A 39 20.21 -17.58 -2.66
N THR A 40 20.06 -16.85 -1.54
CA THR A 40 18.79 -16.76 -0.81
C THR A 40 17.73 -15.97 -1.58
N CYS A 41 18.03 -14.74 -2.01
CA CYS A 41 17.04 -13.94 -2.75
C CYS A 41 16.81 -14.44 -4.19
N LEU A 42 17.70 -15.27 -4.74
CA LEU A 42 17.51 -15.97 -6.01
C LEU A 42 16.80 -17.34 -5.84
N GLY A 43 16.52 -17.77 -4.61
CA GLY A 43 15.82 -19.02 -4.36
C GLY A 43 16.60 -20.28 -4.75
N LEU A 44 17.95 -20.26 -4.65
CA LEU A 44 18.74 -21.41 -5.00
C LEU A 44 18.56 -22.55 -3.98
N PRO A 45 18.63 -23.82 -4.43
CA PRO A 45 18.46 -24.99 -3.56
C PRO A 45 19.44 -24.97 -2.36
N GLY A 46 18.89 -25.17 -1.15
CA GLY A 46 19.65 -25.20 0.10
C GLY A 46 19.89 -23.85 0.76
N ALA A 47 19.52 -22.73 0.12
CA ALA A 47 19.54 -21.42 0.76
C ALA A 47 18.30 -21.21 1.61
N LEU A 48 18.47 -20.79 2.87
CA LEU A 48 17.38 -20.58 3.81
C LEU A 48 17.21 -19.09 4.14
N PRO A 49 15.96 -18.62 4.35
CA PRO A 49 15.65 -17.24 4.70
C PRO A 49 16.07 -16.93 6.15
N VAL A 50 16.52 -15.68 6.39
CA VAL A 50 16.80 -15.15 7.73
C VAL A 50 16.07 -13.82 7.85
N LEU A 51 15.18 -13.68 8.86
CA LEU A 51 14.35 -12.51 9.07
C LEU A 51 15.14 -11.22 9.29
N ASN A 52 14.73 -10.16 8.59
CA ASN A 52 15.21 -8.81 8.85
C ASN A 52 14.44 -8.21 10.03
N ARG A 53 15.11 -8.11 11.19
CA ARG A 53 14.52 -7.54 12.40
C ARG A 53 14.08 -6.10 12.22
N GLY A 54 14.84 -5.27 11.50
CA GLY A 54 14.50 -3.87 11.24
C GLY A 54 13.19 -3.70 10.47
N ALA A 55 12.93 -4.58 9.49
CA ALA A 55 11.66 -4.57 8.76
C ALA A 55 10.45 -4.86 9.65
N ILE A 56 10.60 -5.83 10.58
CA ILE A 56 9.55 -6.14 11.56
C ILE A 56 9.34 -4.96 12.51
N GLU A 57 10.42 -4.37 13.03
CA GLU A 57 10.37 -3.22 13.94
C GLU A 57 9.69 -2.01 13.27
N TYR A 58 9.99 -1.74 11.99
CA TYR A 58 9.38 -0.65 11.21
C TYR A 58 7.88 -0.89 10.97
N THR A 59 7.48 -2.13 10.68
CA THR A 59 6.06 -2.45 10.49
C THR A 59 5.26 -2.31 11.78
N VAL A 60 5.83 -2.75 12.92
CA VAL A 60 5.20 -2.54 14.24
C VAL A 60 5.11 -1.05 14.56
N LEU A 61 6.15 -0.26 14.27
CA LEU A 61 6.12 1.20 14.45
C LEU A 61 5.03 1.85 13.59
N ALA A 62 4.91 1.46 12.32
CA ALA A 62 3.81 1.91 11.45
C ALA A 62 2.44 1.60 12.07
N GLY A 63 2.25 0.38 12.56
CA GLY A 63 1.02 -0.02 13.22
C GLY A 63 0.71 0.84 14.46
N MET A 64 1.72 1.15 15.28
CA MET A 64 1.53 2.04 16.44
C MET A 64 1.13 3.45 16.04
N MET A 65 1.75 4.01 14.99
CA MET A 65 1.45 5.34 14.47
C MET A 65 0.04 5.44 13.90
N LEU A 66 -0.48 4.34 13.38
CA LEU A 66 -1.81 4.23 12.78
C LEU A 66 -2.88 3.68 13.75
N GLY A 67 -2.51 3.46 15.03
CA GLY A 67 -3.43 2.96 16.06
C GLY A 67 -3.87 1.51 15.87
N CYS A 68 -3.07 0.69 15.18
CA CYS A 68 -3.34 -0.73 15.02
C CYS A 68 -3.08 -1.52 16.31
N GLU A 69 -3.79 -2.64 16.45
CA GLU A 69 -3.43 -3.68 17.40
C GLU A 69 -2.30 -4.54 16.81
N THR A 70 -1.28 -4.83 17.62
CA THR A 70 -0.22 -5.77 17.27
C THR A 70 -0.45 -7.08 18.00
N PRO A 71 -0.85 -8.19 17.34
CA PRO A 71 -1.07 -9.48 17.95
C PRO A 71 0.21 -9.99 18.68
N PRO A 72 0.08 -10.78 19.76
CA PRO A 72 1.23 -11.25 20.55
C PRO A 72 2.15 -12.20 19.77
N VAL A 73 1.64 -12.81 18.70
CA VAL A 73 2.37 -13.70 17.81
C VAL A 73 1.95 -13.43 16.36
N SER A 74 2.91 -13.37 15.49
CA SER A 74 2.76 -13.30 14.04
C SER A 74 3.54 -14.42 13.37
N LYS A 75 3.16 -14.85 12.18
CA LYS A 75 3.84 -15.91 11.43
C LYS A 75 4.02 -15.56 9.96
N TRP A 76 4.77 -16.40 9.28
CA TRP A 76 5.07 -16.28 7.86
C TRP A 76 4.42 -17.40 7.09
N ASP A 77 3.85 -17.06 5.93
CA ASP A 77 3.20 -17.98 5.02
C ASP A 77 3.82 -17.86 3.63
N ARG A 78 3.80 -18.96 2.89
CA ARG A 78 4.18 -18.98 1.47
C ARG A 78 2.95 -18.71 0.62
N LYS A 79 2.99 -17.62 -0.16
CA LYS A 79 2.04 -17.26 -1.20
C LYS A 79 2.56 -17.81 -2.53
N ASN A 80 2.01 -18.93 -2.99
CA ASN A 80 2.56 -19.64 -4.14
C ASN A 80 2.02 -19.07 -5.44
N TYR A 81 2.91 -18.64 -6.32
CA TYR A 81 2.60 -18.32 -7.71
C TYR A 81 3.86 -18.39 -8.57
N PHE A 82 3.67 -18.78 -9.85
CA PHE A 82 4.76 -18.98 -10.78
C PHE A 82 4.84 -17.80 -11.73
N TYR A 83 5.87 -16.96 -11.54
CA TYR A 83 6.10 -15.82 -12.40
C TYR A 83 7.62 -15.59 -12.56
N PRO A 84 8.09 -15.11 -13.73
CA PRO A 84 9.54 -14.98 -13.97
C PRO A 84 10.27 -14.07 -12.99
N ASP A 85 9.61 -13.08 -12.39
CA ASP A 85 10.18 -12.16 -11.42
C ASP A 85 10.12 -12.66 -9.96
N MET A 86 9.54 -13.85 -9.73
CA MET A 86 9.54 -14.52 -8.42
C MET A 86 10.43 -15.79 -8.48
N PRO A 87 11.71 -15.66 -8.13
CA PRO A 87 12.70 -16.73 -8.38
C PRO A 87 12.47 -18.00 -7.55
N LYS A 88 11.80 -17.90 -6.40
CA LYS A 88 11.44 -19.04 -5.54
C LYS A 88 10.15 -19.74 -5.95
N ASN A 89 9.36 -19.17 -6.87
CA ASN A 89 8.00 -19.58 -7.21
C ASN A 89 6.99 -19.39 -6.06
N TYR A 90 7.37 -18.73 -4.99
CA TYR A 90 6.51 -18.26 -3.91
C TYR A 90 7.08 -16.97 -3.31
N GLN A 91 6.20 -16.16 -2.78
CA GLN A 91 6.52 -14.99 -1.98
C GLN A 91 6.30 -15.33 -0.51
N ILE A 92 7.24 -14.97 0.36
CA ILE A 92 7.02 -15.06 1.81
C ILE A 92 6.23 -13.80 2.22
N SER A 93 5.09 -14.02 2.84
CA SER A 93 4.12 -13.00 3.23
C SER A 93 3.47 -13.40 4.56
N GLN A 94 2.38 -12.74 4.96
CA GLN A 94 1.59 -13.07 6.14
C GLN A 94 0.11 -13.14 5.75
N PHE A 95 -0.57 -14.22 6.07
CA PHE A 95 -1.96 -14.43 5.66
C PHE A 95 -2.95 -14.25 6.82
N ASP A 96 -2.98 -15.17 7.77
CA ASP A 96 -3.95 -15.21 8.87
C ASP A 96 -3.47 -14.59 10.18
N LEU A 97 -2.13 -14.40 10.35
CA LEU A 97 -1.54 -13.77 11.53
C LEU A 97 -0.59 -12.63 11.10
N PRO A 98 -1.12 -11.50 10.59
CA PRO A 98 -0.32 -10.35 10.21
C PRO A 98 0.30 -9.67 11.43
N LEU A 99 1.26 -8.78 11.22
CA LEU A 99 1.91 -8.01 12.28
C LEU A 99 0.98 -6.99 12.94
N CYS A 100 0.06 -6.38 12.19
CA CYS A 100 -0.85 -5.38 12.73
C CYS A 100 -2.26 -5.56 12.18
N MET A 101 -3.27 -5.29 13.01
CA MET A 101 -4.68 -5.40 12.66
C MET A 101 -5.44 -4.14 13.07
N GLY A 102 -6.45 -3.78 12.28
CA GLY A 102 -7.24 -2.59 12.53
C GLY A 102 -6.41 -1.30 12.39
N GLY A 103 -6.82 -0.27 13.11
CA GLY A 103 -6.23 1.07 13.02
C GLY A 103 -6.91 1.93 11.98
N HIS A 104 -6.36 3.11 11.71
CA HIS A 104 -6.97 4.05 10.78
C HIS A 104 -5.96 5.07 10.23
N VAL A 105 -6.26 5.62 9.06
CA VAL A 105 -5.55 6.75 8.46
C VAL A 105 -6.48 7.97 8.49
N PRO A 106 -6.14 9.04 9.20
CA PRO A 106 -6.93 10.25 9.22
C PRO A 106 -6.80 11.00 7.88
N LEU A 107 -7.91 11.58 7.42
CA LEU A 107 -7.94 12.44 6.24
C LEU A 107 -7.77 13.90 6.67
N TYR A 108 -6.58 14.45 6.46
CA TYR A 108 -6.32 15.86 6.75
C TYR A 108 -6.76 16.73 5.58
N ASP A 109 -7.40 17.87 5.85
CA ASP A 109 -7.91 18.77 4.81
C ASP A 109 -6.83 19.24 3.85
N HIS A 110 -5.60 19.51 4.33
CA HIS A 110 -4.46 19.90 3.50
C HIS A 110 -3.95 18.77 2.58
N CYS A 111 -4.32 17.51 2.85
CA CYS A 111 -3.97 16.36 2.02
C CYS A 111 -4.91 16.17 0.83
N TYR A 112 -6.07 16.85 0.81
CA TYR A 112 -6.97 16.84 -0.33
C TYR A 112 -6.39 17.64 -1.51
N PRO A 113 -6.81 17.34 -2.77
CA PRO A 113 -6.41 18.15 -3.92
C PRO A 113 -6.81 19.62 -3.72
N LYS A 114 -5.96 20.55 -4.09
CA LYS A 114 -6.19 21.99 -3.89
C LYS A 114 -7.49 22.50 -4.51
N ASP A 115 -7.88 21.94 -5.64
CA ASP A 115 -9.13 22.25 -6.35
C ASP A 115 -10.38 21.74 -5.62
N ALA A 116 -10.25 20.71 -4.78
CA ALA A 116 -11.35 20.08 -4.05
C ALA A 116 -11.44 20.49 -2.56
N GLN A 117 -10.44 21.18 -2.01
CA GLN A 117 -10.40 21.54 -0.58
C GLN A 117 -11.61 22.38 -0.11
N LYS A 118 -12.24 23.13 -1.01
CA LYS A 118 -13.43 23.93 -0.69
C LYS A 118 -14.73 23.12 -0.63
N ASP A 119 -14.70 21.93 -1.22
CA ASP A 119 -15.88 21.08 -1.41
C ASP A 119 -15.80 19.80 -0.56
N ILE A 120 -14.93 19.78 0.46
CA ILE A 120 -14.80 18.64 1.38
C ILE A 120 -16.10 18.46 2.15
N THR A 121 -16.78 17.36 1.92
CA THR A 121 -18.06 17.04 2.57
C THR A 121 -17.90 16.23 3.85
N ARG A 122 -16.77 15.53 4.00
CA ARG A 122 -16.46 14.62 5.11
C ARG A 122 -15.14 15.00 5.80
N SER A 123 -15.00 16.29 6.21
CA SER A 123 -13.84 16.76 6.94
C SER A 123 -13.66 16.02 8.27
N GLY A 124 -12.40 15.76 8.65
CA GLY A 124 -12.06 15.07 9.90
C GLY A 124 -12.36 13.58 9.93
N GLN A 125 -12.65 12.97 8.78
CA GLN A 125 -12.86 11.52 8.69
C GLN A 125 -11.54 10.76 8.82
N SER A 126 -11.66 9.49 9.20
CA SER A 126 -10.58 8.53 9.18
C SER A 126 -11.02 7.29 8.42
N ILE A 127 -10.12 6.73 7.65
CA ILE A 127 -10.36 5.48 6.90
C ILE A 127 -9.81 4.33 7.72
N GLY A 128 -10.65 3.34 8.00
CA GLY A 128 -10.26 2.13 8.73
C GLY A 128 -9.22 1.32 7.98
N LEU A 129 -8.42 0.59 8.72
CA LEU A 129 -7.48 -0.40 8.20
C LEU A 129 -7.93 -1.80 8.59
N THR A 130 -7.89 -2.72 7.64
CA THR A 130 -8.09 -4.14 7.89
C THR A 130 -6.87 -4.73 8.56
N ARG A 131 -5.68 -4.48 7.98
CA ARG A 131 -4.40 -5.00 8.48
C ARG A 131 -3.20 -4.28 7.87
N ILE A 132 -2.06 -4.45 8.53
CA ILE A 132 -0.74 -4.20 7.95
C ILE A 132 0.06 -5.49 8.07
N HIS A 133 0.56 -5.99 6.94
CA HIS A 133 1.41 -7.16 6.94
C HIS A 133 2.72 -6.92 6.18
N LEU A 134 3.69 -7.78 6.46
CA LEU A 134 5.03 -7.67 5.90
C LEU A 134 5.28 -8.82 4.94
N GLU A 135 5.87 -8.50 3.81
CA GLU A 135 6.24 -9.44 2.76
C GLU A 135 7.55 -9.06 2.08
N GLU A 136 7.95 -9.77 1.06
CA GLU A 136 9.09 -9.42 0.21
C GLU A 136 8.62 -8.95 -1.17
N ASP A 137 9.32 -7.97 -1.75
CA ASP A 137 9.05 -7.52 -3.12
C ASP A 137 9.61 -8.52 -4.15
N VAL A 138 9.04 -8.49 -5.34
CA VAL A 138 9.47 -9.28 -6.50
C VAL A 138 10.53 -8.54 -7.33
N ALA A 139 11.18 -9.21 -8.28
CA ALA A 139 12.14 -8.61 -9.20
C ALA A 139 11.46 -7.56 -10.12
N LYS A 140 12.27 -6.74 -10.76
CA LYS A 140 11.80 -5.76 -11.74
C LYS A 140 11.87 -6.35 -13.15
N SER A 141 10.71 -6.50 -13.78
CA SER A 141 10.61 -6.88 -15.20
C SER A 141 10.56 -5.65 -16.08
N THR A 142 11.35 -5.65 -17.16
CA THR A 142 11.32 -4.61 -18.18
C THR A 142 11.04 -5.25 -19.53
N HIS A 143 9.92 -4.86 -20.14
CA HIS A 143 9.46 -5.37 -21.43
C HIS A 143 9.99 -4.49 -22.55
N ALA A 144 10.59 -5.11 -23.58
CA ALA A 144 11.07 -4.47 -24.79
C ALA A 144 10.67 -5.29 -26.02
N ALA A 145 10.78 -4.73 -27.22
CA ALA A 145 10.45 -5.44 -28.45
C ALA A 145 11.27 -6.74 -28.65
N ALA A 146 12.50 -6.80 -28.10
CA ALA A 146 13.38 -7.96 -28.20
C ALA A 146 13.15 -9.03 -27.10
N GLY A 147 12.27 -8.77 -26.14
CA GLY A 147 11.99 -9.67 -25.02
C GLY A 147 11.90 -8.97 -23.67
N THR A 148 11.82 -9.74 -22.60
CA THR A 148 11.75 -9.25 -21.22
C THR A 148 13.06 -9.48 -20.50
N THR A 149 13.60 -8.44 -19.88
CA THR A 149 14.74 -8.53 -18.95
C THR A 149 14.27 -8.46 -17.52
N ILE A 150 14.95 -9.17 -16.61
CA ILE A 150 14.59 -9.21 -15.19
C ILE A 150 15.80 -8.78 -14.37
N ASP A 151 15.57 -7.79 -13.50
CA ASP A 151 16.53 -7.33 -12.51
C ASP A 151 16.11 -7.78 -11.12
N PHE A 152 16.87 -8.70 -10.52
CA PHE A 152 16.61 -9.28 -9.22
C PHE A 152 17.12 -8.43 -8.04
N ASN A 153 17.66 -7.23 -8.27
CA ASN A 153 18.07 -6.33 -7.18
C ASN A 153 16.90 -6.02 -6.24
N ARG A 154 15.69 -5.88 -6.77
CA ARG A 154 14.48 -5.61 -5.97
C ARG A 154 13.93 -6.86 -5.27
N ALA A 155 14.14 -8.07 -5.81
CA ALA A 155 13.64 -9.32 -5.23
C ALA A 155 14.12 -9.48 -3.79
N GLY A 156 13.20 -9.65 -2.86
CA GLY A 156 13.47 -9.75 -1.43
C GLY A 156 13.56 -8.42 -0.68
N THR A 157 13.34 -7.26 -1.31
CA THR A 157 13.21 -5.97 -0.61
C THR A 157 12.04 -6.04 0.37
N PRO A 158 12.19 -5.59 1.64
CA PRO A 158 11.09 -5.58 2.59
C PRO A 158 9.94 -4.71 2.10
N LEU A 159 8.75 -5.28 2.02
CA LEU A 159 7.55 -4.67 1.51
C LEU A 159 6.44 -4.76 2.55
N MET A 160 5.96 -3.61 3.00
CA MET A 160 4.82 -3.52 3.91
C MET A 160 3.56 -3.29 3.08
N GLU A 161 2.55 -4.14 3.25
CA GLU A 161 1.24 -3.96 2.63
C GLU A 161 0.23 -3.46 3.66
N ILE A 162 -0.41 -2.34 3.35
CA ILE A 162 -1.42 -1.67 4.17
C ILE A 162 -2.76 -1.79 3.43
N VAL A 163 -3.71 -2.51 4.02
CA VAL A 163 -5.04 -2.74 3.43
C VAL A 163 -6.07 -1.90 4.16
N SER A 164 -6.74 -1.01 3.43
CA SER A 164 -7.84 -0.21 3.99
C SER A 164 -9.15 -0.98 4.06
N GLU A 165 -10.04 -0.57 4.96
CA GLU A 165 -11.46 -0.87 4.83
C GLU A 165 -12.04 -0.13 3.60
N PRO A 166 -13.18 -0.59 3.04
CA PRO A 166 -13.82 0.04 1.89
C PRO A 166 -14.64 1.26 2.32
N ASP A 167 -14.03 2.18 3.06
CA ASP A 167 -14.67 3.34 3.68
C ASP A 167 -14.55 4.63 2.85
N ILE A 168 -13.73 4.60 1.79
CA ILE A 168 -13.48 5.74 0.91
C ILE A 168 -14.65 5.86 -0.08
N GLU A 169 -15.20 7.07 -0.21
CA GLU A 169 -16.40 7.32 -1.02
C GLU A 169 -16.15 8.17 -2.27
N SER A 170 -14.95 8.78 -2.37
CA SER A 170 -14.63 9.65 -3.52
C SER A 170 -13.17 9.53 -3.96
N PRO A 171 -12.85 9.91 -5.22
CA PRO A 171 -11.47 10.02 -5.69
C PRO A 171 -10.63 11.01 -4.90
N GLU A 172 -11.26 12.07 -4.37
CA GLU A 172 -10.64 13.10 -3.55
C GLU A 172 -10.22 12.56 -2.17
N GLU A 173 -11.07 11.74 -1.56
CA GLU A 173 -10.74 11.04 -0.31
C GLU A 173 -9.61 10.02 -0.52
N ALA A 174 -9.60 9.28 -1.63
CA ALA A 174 -8.51 8.38 -1.97
C ALA A 174 -7.17 9.13 -2.14
N PHE A 175 -7.21 10.30 -2.77
CA PHE A 175 -6.05 11.20 -2.89
C PHE A 175 -5.58 11.66 -1.51
N ALA A 176 -6.49 12.11 -0.65
CA ALA A 176 -6.18 12.56 0.71
C ALA A 176 -5.61 11.43 1.56
N TYR A 177 -6.20 10.23 1.49
CA TYR A 177 -5.72 9.03 2.17
C TYR A 177 -4.25 8.71 1.83
N LEU A 178 -3.92 8.67 0.54
CA LEU A 178 -2.56 8.36 0.09
C LEU A 178 -1.55 9.42 0.55
N ASN A 179 -1.91 10.70 0.53
CA ASN A 179 -1.04 11.77 1.00
C ASN A 179 -0.88 11.75 2.52
N SER A 180 -1.97 11.55 3.28
CA SER A 180 -1.92 11.42 4.74
C SER A 180 -1.06 10.23 5.16
N LEU A 181 -1.28 9.06 4.56
CA LEU A 181 -0.49 7.87 4.82
C LEU A 181 1.00 8.10 4.48
N ARG A 182 1.29 8.70 3.33
CA ARG A 182 2.65 9.03 2.91
C ARG A 182 3.35 9.93 3.93
N GLN A 183 2.69 10.98 4.41
CA GLN A 183 3.25 11.87 5.45
C GLN A 183 3.56 11.11 6.74
N ILE A 184 2.64 10.26 7.21
CA ILE A 184 2.84 9.46 8.43
C ILE A 184 4.06 8.54 8.27
N LEU A 185 4.20 7.86 7.12
CA LEU A 185 5.32 6.96 6.86
C LEU A 185 6.68 7.68 6.79
N ILE A 186 6.71 8.88 6.22
CA ILE A 186 7.91 9.74 6.18
C ILE A 186 8.27 10.21 7.59
N TYR A 187 7.30 10.65 8.39
CA TYR A 187 7.51 11.07 9.79
C TYR A 187 8.06 9.96 10.67
N GLY A 188 7.68 8.71 10.42
CA GLY A 188 8.26 7.55 11.07
C GLY A 188 9.63 7.13 10.55
N GLU A 189 10.15 7.82 9.53
CA GLU A 189 11.38 7.43 8.80
C GLU A 189 11.35 5.98 8.28
N LEU A 190 10.14 5.49 7.97
CA LEU A 190 9.91 4.09 7.57
C LEU A 190 10.18 3.86 6.09
N SER A 191 9.91 4.89 5.26
CA SER A 191 10.06 4.87 3.80
C SER A 191 10.17 6.30 3.28
N ASP A 192 10.78 6.49 2.11
CA ASP A 192 10.68 7.75 1.38
C ASP A 192 9.32 7.87 0.65
N ALA A 193 8.58 6.76 0.55
CA ALA A 193 7.23 6.66 -0.02
C ALA A 193 7.08 7.35 -1.39
N ASP A 194 8.09 7.22 -2.25
CA ASP A 194 8.14 7.81 -3.58
C ASP A 194 7.49 6.86 -4.60
N MET A 195 6.32 7.26 -5.12
CA MET A 195 5.58 6.44 -6.11
C MET A 195 6.28 6.39 -7.46
N GLU A 196 6.99 7.43 -7.89
CA GLU A 196 7.70 7.46 -9.17
C GLU A 196 8.91 6.51 -9.17
N LYS A 197 9.54 6.33 -8.01
CA LYS A 197 10.59 5.32 -7.80
C LYS A 197 10.05 3.93 -7.49
N GLY A 198 8.73 3.78 -7.37
CA GLY A 198 8.08 2.52 -7.00
C GLY A 198 8.28 2.09 -5.55
N GLN A 199 8.71 3.02 -4.68
CA GLN A 199 8.84 2.77 -3.23
C GLN A 199 7.47 2.73 -2.54
N MET A 200 6.47 3.37 -3.13
CA MET A 200 5.06 3.26 -2.75
C MET A 200 4.25 2.91 -4.00
N ARG A 201 3.37 1.94 -3.89
CA ARG A 201 2.45 1.51 -4.97
C ARG A 201 1.06 1.37 -4.38
N CYS A 202 0.04 1.55 -5.21
CA CYS A 202 -1.34 1.43 -4.78
C CYS A 202 -2.14 0.66 -5.81
N ASP A 203 -2.81 -0.40 -5.37
CA ASP A 203 -3.87 -1.08 -6.09
C ASP A 203 -5.20 -0.59 -5.50
N VAL A 204 -6.18 -0.33 -6.37
CA VAL A 204 -7.47 0.25 -6.00
C VAL A 204 -8.58 -0.75 -6.29
N ASN A 205 -9.44 -0.98 -5.33
CA ASN A 205 -10.69 -1.70 -5.51
C ASN A 205 -11.85 -0.70 -5.49
N VAL A 206 -12.60 -0.59 -6.57
CA VAL A 206 -13.72 0.36 -6.68
C VAL A 206 -14.99 -0.33 -7.17
N SER A 207 -16.12 0.05 -6.57
CA SER A 207 -17.45 -0.36 -7.01
C SER A 207 -18.44 0.79 -6.90
N VAL A 208 -19.50 0.73 -7.70
CA VAL A 208 -20.64 1.64 -7.60
C VAL A 208 -21.94 0.86 -7.42
N ARG A 209 -22.88 1.41 -6.66
CA ARG A 209 -24.22 0.82 -6.47
C ARG A 209 -25.30 1.90 -6.51
N PRO A 210 -26.52 1.56 -6.94
CA PRO A 210 -27.65 2.49 -6.88
C PRO A 210 -28.01 2.80 -5.40
N PRO A 211 -28.55 3.99 -5.13
CA PRO A 211 -29.06 4.35 -3.80
C PRO A 211 -30.13 3.36 -3.33
N GLY A 212 -30.04 2.96 -2.05
CA GLY A 212 -30.97 2.01 -1.43
C GLY A 212 -30.56 0.54 -1.57
N GLN A 213 -29.50 0.22 -2.32
CA GLN A 213 -28.90 -1.11 -2.32
C GLN A 213 -27.90 -1.20 -1.14
N GLU A 214 -28.09 -2.17 -0.23
CA GLU A 214 -27.18 -2.41 0.90
C GLU A 214 -25.91 -3.15 0.47
N GLU A 215 -26.04 -4.15 -0.42
CA GLU A 215 -24.91 -4.92 -0.92
C GLU A 215 -23.99 -4.06 -1.79
N LEU A 216 -22.68 -4.28 -1.66
CA LEU A 216 -21.68 -3.60 -2.48
C LEU A 216 -21.88 -3.92 -3.96
N GLY A 217 -21.48 -3.00 -4.81
CA GLY A 217 -21.46 -3.21 -6.26
C GLY A 217 -20.36 -4.19 -6.69
N VAL A 218 -20.29 -4.47 -7.98
CA VAL A 218 -19.28 -5.34 -8.55
C VAL A 218 -17.90 -4.69 -8.44
N LYS A 219 -16.98 -5.38 -7.78
CA LYS A 219 -15.61 -4.91 -7.55
C LYS A 219 -14.79 -4.91 -8.84
N ILE A 220 -14.21 -3.78 -9.17
CA ILE A 220 -13.20 -3.62 -10.22
C ILE A 220 -11.87 -3.24 -9.56
N GLU A 221 -10.82 -3.99 -9.86
CA GLU A 221 -9.46 -3.72 -9.40
C GLU A 221 -8.72 -2.86 -10.43
N LEU A 222 -8.15 -1.73 -9.98
CA LEU A 222 -7.33 -0.84 -10.83
C LEU A 222 -5.87 -0.99 -10.46
N LYS A 223 -5.02 -1.09 -11.48
CA LYS A 223 -3.56 -1.21 -11.35
C LYS A 223 -2.82 -0.22 -12.24
N ASN A 224 -1.51 -0.12 -12.03
CA ASN A 224 -0.60 0.68 -12.86
C ASN A 224 -0.75 2.21 -12.70
N MET A 225 -1.08 2.68 -11.50
CA MET A 225 -1.04 4.11 -11.18
C MET A 225 0.32 4.47 -10.55
N ASN A 226 1.04 5.42 -11.16
CA ASN A 226 2.40 5.78 -10.79
C ASN A 226 2.49 7.04 -9.91
N SER A 227 1.35 7.65 -9.57
CA SER A 227 1.27 8.83 -8.73
C SER A 227 -0.09 8.91 -8.04
N VAL A 228 -0.17 9.66 -6.94
CA VAL A 228 -1.43 9.93 -6.25
C VAL A 228 -2.45 10.62 -7.17
N SER A 229 -1.96 11.51 -8.04
CA SER A 229 -2.81 12.16 -9.05
C SER A 229 -3.33 11.19 -10.11
N ALA A 230 -2.54 10.18 -10.49
CA ALA A 230 -2.99 9.15 -11.43
C ALA A 230 -4.07 8.26 -10.78
N VAL A 231 -3.95 7.94 -9.49
CA VAL A 231 -5.01 7.23 -8.74
C VAL A 231 -6.33 8.00 -8.80
N ARG A 232 -6.29 9.32 -8.51
CA ARG A 232 -7.48 10.17 -8.59
C ARG A 232 -8.11 10.16 -9.99
N ARG A 233 -7.31 10.35 -11.05
CA ARG A 233 -7.80 10.34 -12.44
C ARG A 233 -8.40 9.00 -12.83
N ALA A 234 -7.72 7.91 -12.50
CA ALA A 234 -8.19 6.56 -12.77
C ALA A 234 -9.53 6.26 -12.09
N LEU A 235 -9.69 6.71 -10.85
CA LEU A 235 -10.95 6.56 -10.10
C LEU A 235 -12.08 7.37 -10.73
N HIS A 236 -11.87 8.63 -11.09
CA HIS A 236 -12.89 9.43 -11.80
C HIS A 236 -13.37 8.73 -13.07
N TYR A 237 -12.44 8.33 -13.91
CA TYR A 237 -12.78 7.63 -15.16
C TYR A 237 -13.55 6.34 -14.91
N GLU A 238 -13.06 5.51 -13.99
CA GLU A 238 -13.66 4.19 -13.75
C GLU A 238 -15.05 4.29 -13.12
N ILE A 239 -15.27 5.22 -12.20
CA ILE A 239 -16.59 5.48 -11.60
C ILE A 239 -17.58 5.93 -12.68
N GLU A 240 -17.18 6.87 -13.54
CA GLU A 240 -18.02 7.32 -14.66
C GLU A 240 -18.35 6.17 -15.63
N ARG A 241 -17.36 5.33 -15.95
CA ARG A 241 -17.55 4.15 -16.80
C ARG A 241 -18.54 3.16 -16.18
N GLN A 242 -18.39 2.82 -14.89
CA GLN A 242 -19.29 1.90 -14.19
C GLN A 242 -20.73 2.45 -14.15
N VAL A 243 -20.88 3.72 -13.80
CA VAL A 243 -22.18 4.40 -13.78
C VAL A 243 -22.83 4.41 -15.16
N ALA A 244 -22.06 4.67 -16.23
CA ALA A 244 -22.56 4.65 -17.59
C ALA A 244 -23.05 3.27 -18.02
N VAL A 245 -22.32 2.20 -17.69
CA VAL A 245 -22.75 0.82 -17.97
C VAL A 245 -24.09 0.52 -17.29
N LEU A 246 -24.21 0.82 -15.99
CA LEU A 246 -25.42 0.53 -15.23
C LEU A 246 -26.62 1.37 -15.68
N LYS A 247 -26.41 2.65 -16.00
CA LYS A 247 -27.49 3.53 -16.53
C LYS A 247 -28.03 3.05 -17.88
N ASN A 248 -27.18 2.41 -18.69
CA ASN A 248 -27.58 1.84 -19.99
C ASN A 248 -28.15 0.41 -19.87
N GLY A 249 -28.38 -0.10 -18.65
CA GLY A 249 -28.92 -1.44 -18.43
C GLY A 249 -27.91 -2.57 -18.69
N GLY A 250 -26.61 -2.25 -18.77
CA GLY A 250 -25.54 -3.24 -18.88
C GLY A 250 -25.17 -3.84 -17.52
N GLU A 251 -24.37 -4.91 -17.55
CA GLU A 251 -23.84 -5.60 -16.38
C GLU A 251 -22.34 -5.33 -16.22
N LEU A 252 -21.92 -5.15 -14.97
CA LEU A 252 -20.50 -5.10 -14.60
C LEU A 252 -20.01 -6.51 -14.29
N ILE A 253 -18.81 -6.84 -14.75
CA ILE A 253 -18.15 -8.12 -14.47
C ILE A 253 -16.89 -7.83 -13.65
N GLN A 254 -16.70 -8.55 -12.55
CA GLN A 254 -15.50 -8.43 -11.73
C GLN A 254 -14.25 -8.67 -12.57
N SER A 255 -13.36 -7.69 -12.61
CA SER A 255 -12.18 -7.70 -13.48
C SER A 255 -11.06 -6.85 -12.89
N THR A 256 -9.84 -7.11 -13.35
CA THR A 256 -8.68 -6.25 -13.15
C THR A 256 -8.50 -5.38 -14.38
N ARG A 257 -8.32 -4.08 -14.19
CA ARG A 257 -8.09 -3.09 -15.23
C ARG A 257 -6.80 -2.34 -14.94
N ARG A 258 -6.03 -2.00 -15.97
CA ARG A 258 -4.86 -1.13 -15.85
C ARG A 258 -5.23 0.30 -16.25
N TRP A 259 -4.68 1.26 -15.52
CA TRP A 259 -4.71 2.65 -15.92
C TRP A 259 -3.71 2.91 -17.06
N ASP A 260 -4.15 3.58 -18.10
CA ASP A 260 -3.33 4.09 -19.19
C ASP A 260 -3.33 5.62 -19.09
N ASP A 261 -2.22 6.19 -18.63
CA ASP A 261 -2.14 7.63 -18.33
C ASP A 261 -2.09 8.48 -19.60
N ASP A 262 -1.57 7.93 -20.70
CA ASP A 262 -1.49 8.62 -21.99
C ASP A 262 -2.86 8.72 -22.66
N LEU A 263 -3.67 7.68 -22.55
CA LEU A 263 -5.03 7.63 -23.09
C LEU A 263 -6.06 8.21 -22.10
N GLY A 264 -5.74 8.31 -20.83
CA GLY A 264 -6.68 8.74 -19.79
C GLY A 264 -7.84 7.78 -19.56
N GLU A 265 -7.62 6.48 -19.71
CA GLU A 265 -8.65 5.45 -19.59
C GLU A 265 -8.18 4.19 -18.87
N THR A 266 -9.13 3.38 -18.39
CA THR A 266 -8.83 2.05 -17.86
C THR A 266 -9.02 0.99 -18.93
N GLN A 267 -8.08 0.06 -19.07
CA GLN A 267 -8.13 -1.05 -20.03
C GLN A 267 -8.23 -2.38 -19.30
N GLN A 268 -9.13 -3.27 -19.74
CA GLN A 268 -9.32 -4.58 -19.14
C GLN A 268 -8.10 -5.47 -19.36
N MET A 269 -7.61 -6.09 -18.28
CA MET A 269 -6.50 -7.04 -18.30
C MET A 269 -7.00 -8.48 -18.23
N ARG A 270 -7.76 -8.82 -17.17
CA ARG A 270 -8.27 -10.17 -16.90
C ARG A 270 -9.61 -10.12 -16.20
N THR A 271 -10.35 -11.22 -16.25
CA THR A 271 -11.60 -11.43 -15.51
C THR A 271 -11.35 -12.34 -14.29
N LYS A 272 -12.38 -12.51 -13.44
CA LYS A 272 -12.31 -13.34 -12.21
C LYS A 272 -11.98 -14.82 -12.50
N GLU A 273 -12.28 -15.35 -13.67
CA GLU A 273 -12.00 -16.74 -14.05
C GLU A 273 -10.49 -17.05 -14.07
N ASP A 274 -9.66 -16.02 -14.18
CA ASP A 274 -8.19 -16.11 -14.18
C ASP A 274 -7.57 -15.91 -12.78
N ALA A 275 -8.37 -15.87 -11.71
CA ALA A 275 -7.87 -15.65 -10.35
C ALA A 275 -7.02 -16.84 -9.89
N HIS A 276 -5.80 -16.57 -9.42
CA HIS A 276 -4.89 -17.58 -8.91
C HIS A 276 -5.28 -18.00 -7.49
N ASP A 277 -5.33 -19.32 -7.25
CA ASP A 277 -5.32 -19.90 -5.91
C ASP A 277 -3.87 -19.95 -5.40
N TYR A 278 -3.53 -19.06 -4.45
CA TYR A 278 -2.18 -18.96 -3.91
C TYR A 278 -1.78 -20.08 -2.97
N ARG A 279 -2.69 -20.94 -2.52
CA ARG A 279 -2.43 -22.10 -1.65
C ARG A 279 -1.50 -21.73 -0.50
N TYR A 280 -1.91 -20.75 0.29
CA TYR A 280 -1.14 -20.34 1.46
C TYR A 280 -0.88 -21.47 2.42
N PHE A 281 0.35 -21.58 2.92
CA PHE A 281 0.70 -22.46 4.03
C PHE A 281 1.88 -21.85 4.80
N PRO A 282 2.03 -22.20 6.11
CA PRO A 282 3.12 -21.68 6.93
C PRO A 282 4.49 -22.00 6.34
N ASP A 283 5.40 -20.99 6.31
CA ASP A 283 6.78 -21.22 5.90
C ASP A 283 7.49 -22.11 6.93
N PRO A 284 8.07 -23.27 6.52
CA PRO A 284 8.68 -24.22 7.44
C PRO A 284 10.04 -23.78 7.98
N ASP A 285 10.68 -22.79 7.34
CA ASP A 285 12.05 -22.36 7.65
C ASP A 285 12.07 -21.12 8.57
N LEU A 286 10.89 -20.51 8.83
CA LEU A 286 10.76 -19.30 9.64
C LEU A 286 9.98 -19.57 10.93
N LEU A 287 10.55 -19.13 12.04
CA LEU A 287 9.85 -19.19 13.33
C LEU A 287 8.81 -18.07 13.45
N PRO A 288 7.71 -18.30 14.18
CA PRO A 288 6.77 -17.26 14.54
C PRO A 288 7.47 -16.13 15.32
N VAL A 289 7.01 -14.90 15.09
CA VAL A 289 7.52 -13.70 15.72
C VAL A 289 6.71 -13.40 16.98
N ARG A 290 7.38 -13.28 18.14
CA ARG A 290 6.79 -12.77 19.37
C ARG A 290 6.96 -11.25 19.39
N THR A 291 5.86 -10.53 19.49
CA THR A 291 5.84 -9.08 19.26
C THR A 291 6.03 -8.24 20.53
N ALA A 292 5.83 -8.81 21.72
CA ALA A 292 5.84 -8.06 23.00
C ALA A 292 7.12 -7.21 23.21
N GLU A 293 8.31 -7.80 23.04
CA GLU A 293 9.58 -7.08 23.19
C GLU A 293 9.78 -6.01 22.11
N ILE A 294 9.27 -6.27 20.90
CA ILE A 294 9.35 -5.33 19.77
C ILE A 294 8.47 -4.12 20.05
N ILE A 295 7.25 -4.34 20.55
CA ILE A 295 6.31 -3.29 20.95
C ILE A 295 6.96 -2.35 21.98
N GLU A 296 7.50 -2.92 23.06
CA GLU A 296 8.14 -2.11 24.10
C GLU A 296 9.36 -1.33 23.59
N LYS A 297 10.14 -1.93 22.69
CA LYS A 297 11.27 -1.26 22.03
C LYS A 297 10.85 -0.11 21.13
N MET A 298 9.73 -0.28 20.40
CA MET A 298 9.26 0.70 19.41
C MET A 298 8.44 1.83 20.02
N ARG A 299 7.77 1.61 21.15
CA ARG A 299 6.94 2.60 21.85
C ARG A 299 7.59 3.99 22.01
N PRO A 300 8.85 4.11 22.50
CA PRO A 300 9.50 5.42 22.63
C PRO A 300 9.94 6.04 21.28
N ARG A 301 9.82 5.29 20.18
CA ARG A 301 10.18 5.75 18.83
C ARG A 301 9.01 6.31 18.04
N VAL A 302 7.79 6.18 18.56
CA VAL A 302 6.61 6.80 17.92
C VAL A 302 6.82 8.31 17.90
N PRO A 303 6.92 8.95 16.71
CA PRO A 303 7.14 10.38 16.62
C PRO A 303 5.86 11.15 16.92
N GLU A 304 6.00 12.45 17.16
CA GLU A 304 4.86 13.36 17.04
C GLU A 304 4.36 13.34 15.57
N LEU A 305 3.09 12.98 15.38
CA LEU A 305 2.53 12.85 14.03
C LEU A 305 2.25 14.24 13.39
N PRO A 306 2.19 14.35 12.05
CA PRO A 306 2.01 15.63 11.35
C PRO A 306 0.86 16.47 11.90
N HIS A 307 -0.29 15.88 12.18
CA HIS A 307 -1.46 16.58 12.73
C HIS A 307 -1.27 17.04 14.17
N GLN A 308 -0.56 16.27 14.99
CA GLN A 308 -0.25 16.63 16.37
C GLN A 308 0.71 17.83 16.38
N LYS A 309 1.73 17.80 15.50
CA LYS A 309 2.67 18.90 15.29
C LYS A 309 1.95 20.16 14.80
N ALA A 310 1.02 20.03 13.84
CA ALA A 310 0.22 21.16 13.37
C ALA A 310 -0.65 21.75 14.48
N ALA A 311 -1.37 20.93 15.23
CA ALA A 311 -2.19 21.39 16.36
C ALA A 311 -1.34 22.11 17.42
N ARG A 312 -0.19 21.56 17.76
CA ARG A 312 0.76 22.19 18.69
C ARG A 312 1.27 23.55 18.16
N PHE A 313 1.54 23.65 16.86
CA PHE A 313 2.00 24.95 16.28
C PHE A 313 0.89 26.01 16.34
N VAL A 314 -0.38 25.67 16.14
CA VAL A 314 -1.49 26.58 16.34
C VAL A 314 -1.58 27.03 17.79
N GLU A 315 -1.45 26.11 18.75
CA GLU A 315 -1.52 26.40 20.19
C GLU A 315 -0.34 27.23 20.67
N ASP A 316 0.90 26.84 20.35
CA ASP A 316 2.11 27.46 20.87
C ASP A 316 2.44 28.81 20.22
N PHE A 317 2.16 28.96 18.93
CA PHE A 317 2.57 30.12 18.12
C PHE A 317 1.40 31.00 17.67
N GLY A 318 0.15 30.57 17.83
CA GLY A 318 -1.03 31.34 17.41
C GLY A 318 -1.11 31.56 15.89
N ILE A 319 -0.44 30.70 15.09
CA ILE A 319 -0.52 30.74 13.62
C ILE A 319 -1.81 30.09 13.11
N SER A 320 -2.16 30.34 11.84
CA SER A 320 -3.35 29.73 11.25
C SER A 320 -3.18 28.22 11.09
N GLU A 321 -4.30 27.48 11.08
CA GLU A 321 -4.28 26.02 10.78
C GLU A 321 -3.63 25.73 9.43
N TYR A 322 -3.84 26.60 8.43
CA TYR A 322 -3.19 26.50 7.13
C TYR A 322 -1.67 26.60 7.24
N ASP A 323 -1.16 27.65 7.90
CA ASP A 323 0.30 27.83 8.07
C ASP A 323 0.91 26.67 8.87
N ALA A 324 0.22 26.24 9.93
CA ALA A 324 0.65 25.09 10.73
C ALA A 324 0.71 23.81 9.91
N SER A 325 -0.27 23.57 9.03
CA SER A 325 -0.30 22.39 8.14
C SER A 325 0.83 22.43 7.11
N VAL A 326 1.16 23.59 6.57
CA VAL A 326 2.29 23.77 5.64
C VAL A 326 3.62 23.51 6.35
N LEU A 327 3.81 24.06 7.56
CA LEU A 327 5.03 23.88 8.35
C LEU A 327 5.20 22.45 8.90
N SER A 328 4.13 21.68 8.99
CA SER A 328 4.16 20.28 9.42
C SER A 328 4.07 19.28 8.26
N SER A 329 4.07 19.75 6.99
CA SER A 329 4.00 18.86 5.83
C SER A 329 5.28 18.07 5.60
N ASP A 330 6.42 18.62 5.96
CA ASP A 330 7.74 18.02 5.83
C ASP A 330 8.44 17.87 7.20
N LEU A 331 9.42 16.97 7.27
CA LEU A 331 10.20 16.71 8.47
C LEU A 331 11.27 17.79 8.75
N ASP A 332 11.74 18.46 7.71
CA ASP A 332 12.84 19.45 7.72
C ASP A 332 12.39 20.83 8.22
#